data_526fa13fc7c2873e50f7ab488e6bacc9
#
_entry.id   526fa13fc7c2873e50f7ab488e6bacc9
#
_cell.length_a   1.000
_cell.length_b   1.000
_cell.length_c   1.000
_cell.angle_alpha   90.00
_cell.angle_beta   90.00
_cell.angle_gamma   90.00
#
_symmetry.space_group_name_H-M   'P 1'
#
loop_
_entity.id
_entity.type
_entity.pdbx_description
1 polymer ?
#
loop_
_entity_poly.entity_id
_entity_poly.type
_entity_poly.pdbx_seq_one_letter_code
_entity_poly.pdbx_strand_id
1 'polypeptide(L)'
;INIDIFQKGYEGKTGTAAVLAAIDDGKAYMWVRGSFDAFAWFGGSGGTIVLIIAILLFSKRADYLTVGKLSLGPGIFNINEPIMFGLPVVLNPIMFIPFVIAPLVATTIGWVATYLGLVAPVSQQVAWVTPPLLLSFLATGADWRAPIVALVCMVVTFLIWTPFVIAANKMDPALGESEQ
;
A
#
# COMPACT_ATOMS: atom_id res chain seq x y z
N ILE A 1 14.84 -9.97 -13.53
CA ILE A 1 15.10 -11.42 -13.40
C ILE A 1 13.79 -12.19 -13.32
N ASN A 2 12.87 -11.88 -12.40
CA ASN A 2 11.60 -12.60 -12.31
C ASN A 2 10.74 -12.49 -13.57
N ILE A 3 10.74 -11.34 -14.23
CA ILE A 3 10.01 -11.09 -15.48
C ILE A 3 10.56 -11.95 -16.62
N ASP A 4 11.87 -11.98 -16.75
CA ASP A 4 12.53 -12.80 -17.80
C ASP A 4 12.22 -14.29 -17.61
N ILE A 5 12.28 -14.78 -16.36
CA ILE A 5 11.98 -16.16 -16.03
C ILE A 5 10.50 -16.46 -16.27
N PHE A 6 9.62 -15.55 -15.92
CA PHE A 6 8.18 -15.68 -16.15
C PHE A 6 7.86 -15.79 -17.66
N GLN A 7 8.49 -14.96 -18.49
CA GLN A 7 8.24 -14.90 -19.93
C GLN A 7 8.94 -16.00 -20.72
N LYS A 8 10.22 -16.27 -20.41
CA LYS A 8 11.05 -17.23 -21.14
C LYS A 8 10.92 -18.66 -20.64
N GLY A 9 10.43 -18.84 -19.41
CA GLY A 9 10.37 -20.12 -18.73
C GLY A 9 11.66 -20.51 -18.01
N TYR A 10 11.56 -21.53 -17.17
CA TYR A 10 12.66 -22.11 -16.40
C TYR A 10 12.41 -23.61 -16.23
N GLU A 11 13.40 -24.47 -16.53
CA GLU A 11 13.32 -25.93 -16.44
C GLU A 11 12.07 -26.55 -17.10
N GLY A 12 11.70 -26.05 -18.29
CA GLY A 12 10.51 -26.52 -19.01
C GLY A 12 9.17 -26.03 -18.43
N LYS A 13 9.18 -25.24 -17.35
CA LYS A 13 8.01 -24.59 -16.77
C LYS A 13 7.87 -23.19 -17.34
N THR A 14 6.65 -22.64 -17.33
CA THR A 14 6.34 -21.27 -17.81
C THR A 14 5.55 -20.50 -16.77
N GLY A 15 5.54 -19.17 -16.89
CA GLY A 15 4.78 -18.29 -16.02
C GLY A 15 5.18 -18.40 -14.55
N THR A 16 4.19 -18.39 -13.65
CA THR A 16 4.41 -18.44 -12.20
C THR A 16 5.15 -19.70 -11.75
N ALA A 17 4.89 -20.85 -12.39
CA ALA A 17 5.56 -22.10 -12.04
C ALA A 17 7.07 -22.05 -12.34
N ALA A 18 7.48 -21.34 -13.40
CA ALA A 18 8.88 -21.09 -13.72
C ALA A 18 9.56 -20.22 -12.65
N VAL A 19 8.87 -19.15 -12.21
CA VAL A 19 9.41 -18.24 -11.17
C VAL A 19 9.57 -18.98 -9.85
N LEU A 20 8.58 -19.79 -9.44
CA LEU A 20 8.67 -20.58 -8.21
C LEU A 20 9.83 -21.58 -8.25
N ALA A 21 9.99 -22.33 -9.34
CA ALA A 21 11.11 -23.26 -9.49
C ALA A 21 12.46 -22.52 -9.45
N ALA A 22 12.55 -21.36 -10.08
CA ALA A 22 13.76 -20.55 -10.04
C ALA A 22 14.04 -19.91 -8.66
N ILE A 23 13.02 -19.69 -7.83
CA ILE A 23 13.19 -19.27 -6.43
C ILE A 23 13.80 -20.42 -5.62
N ASP A 24 13.28 -21.64 -5.77
CA ASP A 24 13.78 -22.82 -5.08
C ASP A 24 15.24 -23.09 -5.41
N ASP A 25 15.65 -22.80 -6.64
CA ASP A 25 17.05 -22.92 -7.11
C ASP A 25 17.92 -21.68 -6.82
N GLY A 26 17.38 -20.68 -6.15
CA GLY A 26 18.09 -19.42 -5.86
C GLY A 26 18.39 -18.54 -7.10
N LYS A 27 17.70 -18.77 -8.20
CA LYS A 27 17.86 -18.01 -9.46
C LYS A 27 16.90 -16.83 -9.59
N ALA A 28 15.80 -16.83 -8.84
CA ALA A 28 14.83 -15.73 -8.78
C ALA A 28 14.65 -15.22 -7.36
N TYR A 29 14.05 -14.04 -7.23
CA TYR A 29 13.78 -13.42 -5.93
C TYR A 29 12.32 -13.60 -5.56
N MET A 30 12.06 -14.02 -4.31
CA MET A 30 10.71 -14.08 -3.74
C MET A 30 10.12 -12.68 -3.57
N TRP A 31 10.94 -11.71 -3.16
CA TRP A 31 10.54 -10.34 -2.90
C TRP A 31 11.38 -9.37 -3.73
N VAL A 32 10.72 -8.57 -4.54
CA VAL A 32 11.31 -7.58 -5.43
C VAL A 32 10.70 -6.21 -5.18
N ARG A 33 11.23 -5.14 -5.77
CA ARG A 33 10.68 -3.79 -5.60
C ARG A 33 9.18 -3.73 -5.90
N GLY A 34 8.71 -4.35 -6.98
CA GLY A 34 7.29 -4.40 -7.34
C GLY A 34 6.38 -5.04 -6.28
N SER A 35 6.95 -5.82 -5.34
CA SER A 35 6.20 -6.36 -4.21
C SER A 35 5.79 -5.28 -3.22
N PHE A 36 6.61 -4.24 -3.03
CA PHE A 36 6.23 -3.08 -2.21
C PHE A 36 5.09 -2.29 -2.87
N ASP A 37 5.16 -2.10 -4.19
CA ASP A 37 4.11 -1.42 -4.95
C ASP A 37 2.79 -2.20 -4.86
N ALA A 38 2.86 -3.55 -4.90
CA ALA A 38 1.70 -4.43 -4.88
C ALA A 38 1.03 -4.57 -3.50
N PHE A 39 1.81 -4.54 -2.38
CA PHE A 39 1.31 -4.94 -1.06
C PHE A 39 1.50 -3.89 0.05
N ALA A 40 2.22 -2.80 -0.19
CA ALA A 40 2.52 -1.81 0.84
C ALA A 40 2.26 -0.35 0.45
N TRP A 41 2.41 0.03 -0.83
CA TRP A 41 2.36 1.42 -1.27
C TRP A 41 1.01 1.80 -1.89
N PHE A 42 -0.06 1.59 -1.14
CA PHE A 42 -1.42 1.93 -1.53
C PHE A 42 -1.64 3.45 -1.52
N GLY A 43 -1.83 4.04 -2.68
CA GLY A 43 -1.95 5.49 -2.83
C GLY A 43 -0.59 6.20 -2.70
N GLY A 44 0.53 5.48 -2.89
CA GLY A 44 1.89 5.96 -2.72
C GLY A 44 2.48 5.63 -1.34
N SER A 45 3.63 6.26 -1.02
CA SER A 45 4.36 6.01 0.23
C SER A 45 3.48 6.22 1.47
N GLY A 46 3.58 5.32 2.45
CA GLY A 46 2.83 5.41 3.70
C GLY A 46 1.40 4.86 3.64
N GLY A 47 0.96 4.33 2.50
CA GLY A 47 -0.41 3.84 2.33
C GLY A 47 -1.43 4.97 2.30
N THR A 48 -1.12 6.06 1.62
CA THR A 48 -1.85 7.33 1.72
C THR A 48 -3.28 7.31 1.20
N ILE A 49 -3.67 6.41 0.28
CA ILE A 49 -5.09 6.24 -0.08
C ILE A 49 -5.92 5.82 1.13
N VAL A 50 -5.35 4.99 1.99
CA VAL A 50 -5.99 4.52 3.22
C VAL A 50 -6.08 5.64 4.25
N LEU A 51 -5.04 6.49 4.37
CA LEU A 51 -5.07 7.73 5.15
C LEU A 51 -6.19 8.65 4.66
N ILE A 52 -6.32 8.88 3.34
CA ILE A 52 -7.37 9.71 2.76
C ILE A 52 -8.76 9.17 3.16
N ILE A 53 -8.98 7.86 3.06
CA ILE A 53 -10.25 7.24 3.47
C ILE A 53 -10.48 7.44 4.97
N ALA A 54 -9.48 7.25 5.82
CA ALA A 54 -9.60 7.47 7.26
C ALA A 54 -9.93 8.94 7.59
N ILE A 55 -9.32 9.90 6.90
CA ILE A 55 -9.63 11.33 7.05
C ILE A 55 -11.07 11.62 6.67
N LEU A 56 -11.52 11.13 5.51
CA LEU A 56 -12.89 11.38 5.04
C LEU A 56 -13.97 10.78 5.95
N LEU A 57 -13.66 9.70 6.66
CA LEU A 57 -14.60 9.01 7.57
C LEU A 57 -14.56 9.55 9.00
N PHE A 58 -13.39 9.91 9.52
CA PHE A 58 -13.20 10.17 10.95
C PHE A 58 -12.68 11.57 11.29
N SER A 59 -12.17 12.33 10.31
CA SER A 59 -11.71 13.69 10.61
C SER A 59 -12.88 14.64 10.79
N LYS A 60 -12.77 15.48 11.80
CA LYS A 60 -13.67 16.63 12.06
C LYS A 60 -13.07 17.94 11.58
N ARG A 61 -11.80 17.94 11.19
CA ARG A 61 -11.07 19.13 10.77
C ARG A 61 -11.42 19.49 9.33
N ALA A 62 -11.82 20.73 9.09
CA ALA A 62 -12.21 21.23 7.76
C ALA A 62 -11.03 21.25 6.77
N ASP A 63 -9.82 21.61 7.26
CA ASP A 63 -8.59 21.60 6.46
C ASP A 63 -8.25 20.17 5.99
N TYR A 64 -8.28 19.18 6.88
CA TYR A 64 -8.03 17.77 6.56
C TYR A 64 -9.05 17.23 5.56
N LEU A 65 -10.34 17.51 5.76
CA LEU A 65 -11.40 17.09 4.85
C LEU A 65 -11.25 17.68 3.45
N THR A 66 -10.85 18.95 3.37
CA THR A 66 -10.64 19.64 2.09
C THR A 66 -9.47 19.01 1.32
N VAL A 67 -8.33 18.85 1.99
CA VAL A 67 -7.15 18.21 1.39
C VAL A 67 -7.44 16.75 1.02
N GLY A 68 -8.14 16.01 1.90
CA GLY A 68 -8.53 14.62 1.64
C GLY A 68 -9.39 14.48 0.38
N LYS A 69 -10.39 15.33 0.20
CA LYS A 69 -11.24 15.33 -1.01
C LYS A 69 -10.45 15.63 -2.28
N LEU A 70 -9.55 16.61 -2.24
CA LEU A 70 -8.70 16.96 -3.38
C LEU A 70 -7.69 15.85 -3.71
N SER A 71 -7.23 15.11 -2.72
CA SER A 71 -6.24 14.06 -2.87
C SER A 71 -6.82 12.71 -3.27
N LEU A 72 -8.15 12.51 -3.20
CA LEU A 72 -8.78 11.22 -3.45
C LEU A 72 -8.55 10.71 -4.88
N GLY A 73 -8.76 11.57 -5.86
CA GLY A 73 -8.54 11.25 -7.28
C GLY A 73 -7.10 10.80 -7.56
N PRO A 74 -6.10 11.67 -7.30
CA PRO A 74 -4.69 11.30 -7.44
C PRO A 74 -4.32 10.06 -6.62
N GLY A 75 -4.81 9.94 -5.38
CA GLY A 75 -4.51 8.82 -4.49
C GLY A 75 -4.92 7.45 -5.03
N ILE A 76 -6.02 7.36 -5.81
CA ILE A 76 -6.42 6.12 -6.49
C ILE A 76 -5.33 5.65 -7.47
N PHE A 77 -4.59 6.58 -8.07
CA PHE A 77 -3.51 6.30 -9.00
C PHE A 77 -2.12 6.35 -8.33
N ASN A 78 -2.06 6.15 -7.01
CA ASN A 78 -0.84 6.13 -6.20
C ASN A 78 -0.05 7.44 -6.20
N ILE A 79 -0.67 8.56 -6.58
CA ILE A 79 -0.10 9.90 -6.55
C ILE A 79 -0.43 10.53 -5.19
N ASN A 80 0.57 10.66 -4.30
CA ASN A 80 0.35 11.09 -2.92
C ASN A 80 0.83 12.51 -2.60
N GLU A 81 1.39 13.23 -3.56
CA GLU A 81 1.88 14.58 -3.37
C GLU A 81 0.82 15.54 -2.79
N PRO A 82 -0.45 15.53 -3.27
CA PRO A 82 -1.46 16.43 -2.72
C PRO A 82 -1.72 16.22 -1.22
N ILE A 83 -1.79 14.97 -0.75
CA ILE A 83 -2.00 14.69 0.68
C ILE A 83 -0.74 14.94 1.50
N MET A 84 0.43 14.61 0.97
CA MET A 84 1.72 14.75 1.66
C MET A 84 2.08 16.21 1.92
N PHE A 85 1.85 17.09 0.94
CA PHE A 85 2.14 18.52 1.06
C PHE A 85 0.97 19.29 1.65
N GLY A 86 -0.27 18.88 1.38
CA GLY A 86 -1.46 19.54 1.93
C GLY A 86 -1.62 19.38 3.44
N LEU A 87 -1.15 18.28 4.02
CA LEU A 87 -1.22 18.01 5.46
C LEU A 87 0.14 17.91 6.14
N PRO A 88 1.22 18.40 5.60
CA PRO A 88 2.63 18.15 5.87
C PRO A 88 2.89 16.89 6.75
N VAL A 89 2.44 15.72 6.25
CA VAL A 89 2.38 14.45 6.99
C VAL A 89 3.73 14.11 7.65
N VAL A 90 4.83 14.34 6.95
CA VAL A 90 6.18 14.03 7.44
C VAL A 90 6.63 14.97 8.56
N LEU A 91 6.13 16.21 8.57
CA LEU A 91 6.46 17.21 9.58
C LEU A 91 5.51 17.16 10.79
N ASN A 92 4.42 16.43 10.70
CA ASN A 92 3.47 16.26 11.78
C ASN A 92 3.84 15.00 12.60
N PRO A 93 4.29 15.13 13.86
CA PRO A 93 4.73 13.99 14.67
C PRO A 93 3.68 12.89 14.82
N ILE A 94 2.40 13.27 14.88
CA ILE A 94 1.28 12.32 14.99
C ILE A 94 1.12 11.52 13.70
N MET A 95 1.16 12.19 12.54
CA MET A 95 0.98 11.53 11.25
C MET A 95 2.24 10.79 10.79
N PHE A 96 3.42 11.22 11.26
CA PHE A 96 4.69 10.58 10.91
C PHE A 96 4.80 9.14 11.44
N ILE A 97 4.28 8.88 12.64
CA ILE A 97 4.33 7.54 13.25
C ILE A 97 3.62 6.49 12.37
N PRO A 98 2.32 6.64 12.04
CA PRO A 98 1.65 5.68 11.16
C PRO A 98 2.20 5.69 9.74
N PHE A 99 2.72 6.81 9.24
CA PHE A 99 3.38 6.90 7.94
C PHE A 99 4.56 5.93 7.80
N VAL A 100 5.30 5.70 8.88
CA VAL A 100 6.41 4.74 8.92
C VAL A 100 5.93 3.33 9.24
N ILE A 101 5.05 3.16 10.23
CA ILE A 101 4.64 1.84 10.73
C ILE A 101 3.73 1.12 9.73
N ALA A 102 2.79 1.82 9.10
CA ALA A 102 1.80 1.19 8.24
C ALA A 102 2.41 0.43 7.05
N PRO A 103 3.35 1.00 6.26
CA PRO A 103 3.98 0.26 5.18
C PRO A 103 4.89 -0.88 5.67
N LEU A 104 5.50 -0.77 6.86
CA LEU A 104 6.30 -1.87 7.43
C LEU A 104 5.42 -3.08 7.75
N VAL A 105 4.25 -2.85 8.37
CA VAL A 105 3.30 -3.91 8.67
C VAL A 105 2.71 -4.51 7.40
N ALA A 106 2.31 -3.68 6.44
CA ALA A 106 1.78 -4.14 5.16
C ALA A 106 2.83 -4.98 4.38
N THR A 107 4.09 -4.52 4.34
CA THR A 107 5.21 -5.27 3.75
C THR A 107 5.38 -6.63 4.43
N THR A 108 5.32 -6.68 5.76
CA THR A 108 5.46 -7.93 6.51
C THR A 108 4.33 -8.90 6.17
N ILE A 109 3.08 -8.44 6.10
CA ILE A 109 1.92 -9.27 5.73
C ILE A 109 2.08 -9.80 4.31
N GLY A 110 2.41 -8.93 3.35
CA GLY A 110 2.62 -9.31 1.95
C GLY A 110 3.77 -10.30 1.79
N TRP A 111 4.88 -10.09 2.51
CA TRP A 111 6.03 -11.00 2.51
C TRP A 111 5.65 -12.37 3.09
N VAL A 112 4.99 -12.42 4.25
CA VAL A 112 4.53 -13.67 4.87
C VAL A 112 3.56 -14.42 3.94
N ALA A 113 2.61 -13.73 3.32
CA ALA A 113 1.68 -14.34 2.39
C ALA A 113 2.39 -14.97 1.17
N THR A 114 3.42 -14.30 0.64
CA THR A 114 4.23 -14.82 -0.45
C THR A 114 5.10 -16.00 0.02
N TYR A 115 5.71 -15.90 1.20
CA TYR A 115 6.54 -16.96 1.79
C TYR A 115 5.75 -18.25 2.05
N LEU A 116 4.52 -18.13 2.53
CA LEU A 116 3.61 -19.26 2.76
C LEU A 116 2.98 -19.83 1.47
N GLY A 117 3.28 -19.25 0.32
CA GLY A 117 2.70 -19.66 -0.97
C GLY A 117 1.20 -19.33 -1.11
N LEU A 118 0.67 -18.44 -0.26
CA LEU A 118 -0.72 -17.99 -0.34
C LEU A 118 -0.97 -17.10 -1.57
N VAL A 119 0.06 -16.42 -2.05
CA VAL A 119 0.05 -15.58 -3.24
C VAL A 119 1.32 -15.78 -4.04
N ALA A 120 1.20 -15.71 -5.36
CA ALA A 120 2.35 -15.83 -6.24
C ALA A 120 3.33 -14.66 -6.04
N PRO A 121 4.66 -14.88 -6.14
CA PRO A 121 5.63 -13.81 -6.09
C PRO A 121 5.45 -12.85 -7.28
N VAL A 122 5.77 -11.58 -7.07
CA VAL A 122 5.71 -10.59 -8.14
C VAL A 122 6.67 -10.96 -9.27
N SER A 123 6.12 -11.11 -10.46
CA SER A 123 6.81 -11.60 -11.66
C SER A 123 6.70 -10.64 -12.84
N GLN A 124 5.74 -9.71 -12.82
CA GLN A 124 5.49 -8.74 -13.88
C GLN A 124 5.83 -7.33 -13.44
N GLN A 125 6.34 -6.54 -14.38
CA GLN A 125 6.53 -5.11 -14.16
C GLN A 125 5.24 -4.38 -14.54
N VAL A 126 4.63 -3.72 -13.56
CA VAL A 126 3.40 -2.92 -13.73
C VAL A 126 3.73 -1.47 -13.45
N ALA A 127 3.09 -0.55 -14.17
CA ALA A 127 3.23 0.88 -13.90
C ALA A 127 2.73 1.19 -12.49
N TRP A 128 3.54 1.87 -11.70
CA TRP A 128 3.24 2.19 -10.28
C TRP A 128 1.96 3.03 -10.09
N VAL A 129 1.53 3.78 -11.12
CA VAL A 129 0.27 4.54 -11.14
C VAL A 129 -0.98 3.67 -11.31
N THR A 130 -0.83 2.35 -11.44
CA THR A 130 -1.99 1.45 -11.51
C THR A 130 -2.70 1.40 -10.15
N PRO A 131 -4.05 1.43 -10.12
CA PRO A 131 -4.79 1.31 -8.86
C PRO A 131 -4.38 0.08 -8.03
N PRO A 132 -4.28 0.19 -6.69
CA PRO A 132 -3.61 -0.80 -5.84
C PRO A 132 -4.04 -2.25 -6.02
N LEU A 133 -5.35 -2.54 -6.01
CA LEU A 133 -5.84 -3.92 -6.14
C LEU A 133 -5.58 -4.50 -7.55
N LEU A 134 -5.67 -3.66 -8.58
CA LEU A 134 -5.37 -4.06 -9.94
C LEU A 134 -3.86 -4.25 -10.12
N LEU A 135 -3.05 -3.39 -9.48
CA LEU A 135 -1.60 -3.51 -9.51
C LEU A 135 -1.14 -4.84 -8.91
N SER A 136 -1.67 -5.23 -7.75
CA SER A 136 -1.32 -6.52 -7.11
C SER A 136 -1.69 -7.71 -7.99
N PHE A 137 -2.86 -7.69 -8.64
CA PHE A 137 -3.31 -8.72 -9.57
C PHE A 137 -2.37 -8.85 -10.77
N LEU A 138 -2.05 -7.75 -11.43
CA LEU A 138 -1.22 -7.76 -12.62
C LEU A 138 0.24 -8.10 -12.30
N ALA A 139 0.78 -7.57 -11.21
CA ALA A 139 2.18 -7.78 -10.82
C ALA A 139 2.51 -9.24 -10.48
N THR A 140 1.53 -9.99 -9.98
CA THR A 140 1.69 -11.42 -9.63
C THR A 140 1.39 -12.37 -10.80
N GLY A 141 1.22 -11.85 -12.01
CA GLY A 141 0.89 -12.65 -13.18
C GLY A 141 -0.56 -13.13 -13.20
N ALA A 142 -1.48 -12.25 -12.78
CA ALA A 142 -2.93 -12.48 -12.71
C ALA A 142 -3.36 -13.52 -11.63
N ASP A 143 -2.65 -13.56 -10.50
CA ASP A 143 -3.10 -14.33 -9.34
C ASP A 143 -4.25 -13.60 -8.64
N TRP A 144 -5.47 -14.16 -8.70
CA TRP A 144 -6.67 -13.60 -8.08
C TRP A 144 -6.58 -13.49 -6.54
N ARG A 145 -5.65 -14.22 -5.90
CA ARG A 145 -5.40 -14.16 -4.45
C ARG A 145 -4.64 -12.90 -4.04
N ALA A 146 -3.87 -12.32 -4.96
CA ALA A 146 -3.08 -11.12 -4.69
C ALA A 146 -3.93 -9.89 -4.32
N PRO A 147 -5.03 -9.55 -5.00
CA PRO A 147 -5.95 -8.49 -4.56
C PRO A 147 -6.54 -8.73 -3.17
N ILE A 148 -6.77 -9.99 -2.78
CA ILE A 148 -7.29 -10.31 -1.44
C ILE A 148 -6.22 -10.00 -0.39
N VAL A 149 -4.99 -10.43 -0.59
CA VAL A 149 -3.87 -10.11 0.31
C VAL A 149 -3.64 -8.60 0.37
N ALA A 150 -3.68 -7.91 -0.77
CA ALA A 150 -3.57 -6.45 -0.82
C ALA A 150 -4.71 -5.76 -0.05
N LEU A 151 -5.93 -6.26 -0.15
CA LEU A 151 -7.08 -5.74 0.61
C LEU A 151 -6.87 -5.94 2.12
N VAL A 152 -6.39 -7.10 2.55
CA VAL A 152 -6.04 -7.34 3.97
C VAL A 152 -4.97 -6.36 4.44
N CYS A 153 -3.92 -6.14 3.65
CA CYS A 153 -2.90 -5.13 3.95
C CYS A 153 -3.52 -3.73 4.07
N MET A 154 -4.43 -3.35 3.16
CA MET A 154 -5.13 -2.05 3.21
C MET A 154 -5.99 -1.92 4.47
N VAL A 155 -6.74 -2.96 4.86
CA VAL A 155 -7.56 -2.95 6.08
C VAL A 155 -6.70 -2.80 7.32
N VAL A 156 -5.59 -3.54 7.43
CA VAL A 156 -4.67 -3.41 8.57
C VAL A 156 -4.03 -2.02 8.60
N THR A 157 -3.60 -1.51 7.46
CA THR A 157 -3.08 -0.13 7.33
C THR A 157 -4.14 0.90 7.77
N PHE A 158 -5.40 0.71 7.41
CA PHE A 158 -6.51 1.57 7.83
C PHE A 158 -6.69 1.57 9.35
N LEU A 159 -6.63 0.40 9.98
CA LEU A 159 -6.71 0.30 11.44
C LEU A 159 -5.54 0.99 12.13
N ILE A 160 -4.35 0.98 11.52
CA ILE A 160 -3.18 1.70 12.03
C ILE A 160 -3.38 3.22 11.91
N TRP A 161 -3.86 3.73 10.76
CA TRP A 161 -4.05 5.15 10.54
C TRP A 161 -5.19 5.78 11.37
N THR A 162 -6.28 5.04 11.57
CA THR A 162 -7.51 5.54 12.20
C THR A 162 -7.30 6.23 13.56
N PRO A 163 -6.59 5.62 14.53
CA PRO A 163 -6.40 6.25 15.84
C PRO A 163 -5.61 7.57 15.76
N PHE A 164 -4.68 7.68 14.84
CA PHE A 164 -3.89 8.90 14.66
C PHE A 164 -4.69 10.03 14.00
N VAL A 165 -5.56 9.70 13.04
CA VAL A 165 -6.51 10.66 12.46
C VAL A 165 -7.47 11.17 13.53
N ILE A 166 -8.00 10.29 14.38
CA ILE A 166 -8.86 10.69 15.51
C ILE A 166 -8.10 11.54 16.53
N ALA A 167 -6.86 11.19 16.84
CA ALA A 167 -6.02 11.97 17.75
C ALA A 167 -5.73 13.37 17.19
N ALA A 168 -5.53 13.50 15.88
CA ALA A 168 -5.31 14.79 15.23
C ALA A 168 -6.51 15.75 15.34
N ASN A 169 -7.74 15.24 15.49
CA ASN A 169 -8.93 16.08 15.73
C ASN A 169 -8.82 16.83 17.07
N LYS A 170 -8.22 16.21 18.09
CA LYS A 170 -8.09 16.83 19.44
C LYS A 170 -7.04 17.95 19.50
N MET A 171 -6.23 18.07 18.47
CA MET A 171 -5.20 19.13 18.39
C MET A 171 -5.66 20.35 17.61
N ASP A 172 -6.92 20.42 17.22
CA ASP A 172 -7.48 21.60 16.59
C ASP A 172 -7.87 22.60 17.70
N PRO A 173 -7.23 23.79 17.77
CA PRO A 173 -7.59 24.81 18.77
C PRO A 173 -9.06 25.24 18.69
N ALA A 174 -9.62 25.25 17.46
CA ALA A 174 -11.02 25.63 17.24
C ALA A 174 -12.02 24.61 17.78
N LEU A 175 -11.64 23.34 17.96
CA LEU A 175 -12.49 22.30 18.55
C LEU A 175 -12.34 22.24 20.08
N GLY A 176 -11.21 22.68 20.63
CA GLY A 176 -10.98 22.74 22.08
C GLY A 176 -11.74 23.86 22.77
N GLU A 177 -12.13 24.93 22.05
CA GLU A 177 -12.92 26.03 22.58
C GLU A 177 -14.43 25.73 22.64
N SER A 178 -14.90 24.72 21.91
CA SER A 178 -16.32 24.33 21.90
C SER A 178 -16.72 23.34 23.01
N GLU A 179 -15.74 22.82 23.77
CA GLU A 179 -15.97 21.87 24.88
C GLU A 179 -15.80 22.56 26.29
N GLN A 180 -15.54 23.86 26.35
CA GLN A 180 -15.55 24.67 27.57
C GLN A 180 -16.83 25.53 27.66
#